data_6b8d43ffa10d128f2dfa9f2a513aa299
#
_entry.id   6b8d43ffa10d128f2dfa9f2a513aa299
#
_cell.length_a   1.000
_cell.length_b   1.000
_cell.length_c   1.000
_cell.angle_alpha   90.00
_cell.angle_beta   90.00
_cell.angle_gamma   90.00
#
_symmetry.space_group_name_H-M   'P 1'
#
loop_
_entity.id
_entity.type
_entity.pdbx_description
1 polymer ?
#
loop_
_entity_poly.entity_id
_entity_poly.type
_entity_poly.pdbx_seq_one_letter_code
_entity_poly.pdbx_strand_id
1 'polypeptide(L)'
;SSAASDVYKRQIFFSSVKAAADFVVGDKLTEEVIPTPKGPYGESKIAAENYILEQLKVENGELKLQGKQVYILRPCMIHGPGNKGNLNLLYSVVKKGLPWPLGDFENRRSFTSVDNLCYVVNGLIEKEVPSGIYHMADDEALSTNELIREMCEEMGKKAHIWRMNKGLMKECAGLGTLLRLPLNLERLKKLTENYVVSNEKIKRALGIERMPVTAVEGLRKT
;
A
#
# COMPACT_ATOMS: atom_id res chain seq x y z
N SER A 1 -21.58 -32.15 -4.63
CA SER A 1 -20.81 -30.98 -4.18
C SER A 1 -20.58 -29.91 -5.28
N SER A 2 -21.28 -29.98 -6.42
CA SER A 2 -21.13 -28.97 -7.48
C SER A 2 -21.97 -27.70 -7.28
N ALA A 3 -22.95 -27.73 -6.41
CA ALA A 3 -23.89 -26.61 -6.20
C ALA A 3 -23.28 -25.38 -5.51
N ALA A 4 -22.19 -25.54 -4.76
CA ALA A 4 -21.53 -24.39 -4.09
C ALA A 4 -20.64 -23.56 -5.03
N SER A 5 -20.24 -24.08 -6.20
CA SER A 5 -19.37 -23.40 -7.14
C SER A 5 -20.08 -22.39 -8.04
N ASP A 6 -21.41 -22.47 -8.17
CA ASP A 6 -22.20 -21.60 -9.05
C ASP A 6 -22.70 -20.32 -8.38
N VAL A 7 -22.53 -20.20 -7.05
CA VAL A 7 -23.09 -19.08 -6.27
C VAL A 7 -22.29 -17.79 -6.45
N TYR A 8 -20.99 -17.86 -6.68
CA TYR A 8 -20.15 -16.67 -6.76
C TYR A 8 -19.68 -16.41 -8.20
N LYS A 9 -20.30 -15.43 -8.86
CA LYS A 9 -19.88 -14.99 -10.20
C LYS A 9 -18.60 -14.12 -10.15
N ARG A 10 -18.38 -13.41 -9.05
CA ARG A 10 -17.24 -12.54 -8.84
C ARG A 10 -16.56 -12.81 -7.51
N GLN A 11 -15.24 -12.94 -7.53
CA GLN A 11 -14.42 -13.16 -6.32
C GLN A 11 -13.33 -12.11 -6.26
N ILE A 12 -13.16 -11.49 -5.11
CA ILE A 12 -12.09 -10.49 -4.86
C ILE A 12 -11.21 -11.04 -3.75
N PHE A 13 -9.95 -11.29 -4.09
CA PHE A 13 -8.92 -11.68 -3.12
C PHE A 13 -8.08 -10.47 -2.72
N PHE A 14 -8.07 -10.16 -1.43
CA PHE A 14 -7.23 -9.10 -0.87
C PHE A 14 -5.81 -9.62 -0.61
N SER A 15 -4.91 -9.31 -1.52
CA SER A 15 -3.48 -9.52 -1.37
C SER A 15 -2.80 -8.27 -0.79
N SER A 16 -1.62 -7.94 -1.25
CA SER A 16 -0.85 -6.75 -0.88
C SER A 16 0.17 -6.44 -1.95
N VAL A 17 0.54 -5.17 -2.11
CA VAL A 17 1.70 -4.79 -2.94
C VAL A 17 3.01 -5.46 -2.47
N LYS A 18 3.08 -5.91 -1.20
CA LYS A 18 4.20 -6.69 -0.68
C LYS A 18 4.32 -8.09 -1.27
N ALA A 19 3.27 -8.63 -1.88
CA ALA A 19 3.35 -9.84 -2.69
C ALA A 19 4.17 -9.62 -3.97
N ALA A 20 4.14 -8.40 -4.52
CA ALA A 20 4.89 -8.06 -5.70
C ALA A 20 6.37 -7.78 -5.39
N ALA A 21 6.64 -6.88 -4.46
CA ALA A 21 8.01 -6.48 -4.12
C ALA A 21 8.09 -5.80 -2.75
N ASP A 22 9.24 -5.94 -2.09
CA ASP A 22 9.55 -5.18 -0.87
C ASP A 22 10.12 -3.80 -1.17
N PHE A 23 10.73 -3.64 -2.33
CA PHE A 23 11.34 -2.40 -2.81
C PHE A 23 10.83 -2.08 -4.21
N VAL A 24 10.74 -0.80 -4.53
CA VAL A 24 10.43 -0.33 -5.88
C VAL A 24 11.74 -0.12 -6.62
N VAL A 25 11.87 -0.77 -7.78
CA VAL A 25 12.96 -0.53 -8.72
C VAL A 25 12.43 0.40 -9.82
N GLY A 26 13.09 1.53 -10.03
CA GLY A 26 12.59 2.60 -10.90
C GLY A 26 11.65 3.55 -10.16
N ASP A 27 10.78 4.24 -10.91
CA ASP A 27 9.94 5.31 -10.37
C ASP A 27 8.67 4.79 -9.68
N LYS A 28 8.04 3.75 -10.24
CA LYS A 28 6.76 3.21 -9.76
C LYS A 28 6.74 1.68 -9.87
N LEU A 29 6.11 1.04 -8.89
CA LEU A 29 5.78 -0.38 -8.93
C LEU A 29 4.51 -0.59 -9.78
N THR A 30 4.60 -1.39 -10.83
CA THR A 30 3.49 -1.80 -11.69
C THR A 30 3.19 -3.27 -11.55
N GLU A 31 2.05 -3.74 -12.09
CA GLU A 31 1.66 -5.15 -12.08
C GLU A 31 2.54 -6.05 -12.97
N GLU A 32 3.36 -5.45 -13.84
CA GLU A 32 4.27 -6.16 -14.76
C GLU A 32 5.55 -6.65 -14.05
N VAL A 33 5.80 -6.22 -12.81
CA VAL A 33 6.97 -6.66 -12.05
C VAL A 33 6.93 -8.17 -11.81
N ILE A 34 8.07 -8.82 -11.97
CA ILE A 34 8.23 -10.22 -11.55
C ILE A 34 8.24 -10.23 -10.02
N PRO A 35 7.30 -10.93 -9.35
CA PRO A 35 7.21 -10.91 -7.91
C PRO A 35 8.48 -11.42 -7.23
N THR A 36 9.03 -10.61 -6.32
CA THR A 36 10.21 -10.93 -5.51
C THR A 36 9.99 -10.53 -4.05
N PRO A 37 8.96 -11.08 -3.39
CA PRO A 37 8.69 -10.75 -1.99
C PRO A 37 9.84 -11.24 -1.10
N LYS A 38 10.08 -10.49 -0.03
CA LYS A 38 11.02 -10.88 1.03
C LYS A 38 10.29 -10.87 2.38
N GLY A 39 10.40 -12.00 3.05
CA GLY A 39 9.80 -12.17 4.36
C GLY A 39 8.39 -12.77 4.34
N PRO A 40 7.97 -13.33 5.47
CA PRO A 40 6.85 -14.28 5.56
C PRO A 40 5.52 -13.69 5.10
N TYR A 41 5.29 -12.39 5.30
CA TYR A 41 4.03 -11.76 4.88
C TYR A 41 3.88 -11.70 3.36
N GLY A 42 4.89 -11.16 2.66
CA GLY A 42 4.88 -11.08 1.19
C GLY A 42 4.87 -12.47 0.55
N GLU A 43 5.68 -13.39 1.07
CA GLU A 43 5.77 -14.77 0.63
C GLU A 43 4.44 -15.52 0.79
N SER A 44 3.73 -15.35 1.91
CA SER A 44 2.42 -15.95 2.11
C SER A 44 1.36 -15.41 1.14
N LYS A 45 1.42 -14.10 0.85
CA LYS A 45 0.48 -13.48 -0.09
C LYS A 45 0.72 -13.94 -1.51
N ILE A 46 1.97 -13.99 -2.00
CA ILE A 46 2.26 -14.47 -3.35
C ILE A 46 1.97 -15.98 -3.50
N ALA A 47 2.19 -16.78 -2.47
CA ALA A 47 1.81 -18.19 -2.49
C ALA A 47 0.30 -18.38 -2.67
N ALA A 48 -0.52 -17.58 -1.96
CA ALA A 48 -1.96 -17.59 -2.12
C ALA A 48 -2.41 -17.11 -3.51
N GLU A 49 -1.78 -16.07 -4.06
CA GLU A 49 -2.05 -15.61 -5.42
C GLU A 49 -1.74 -16.69 -6.46
N ASN A 50 -0.57 -17.33 -6.35
CA ASN A 50 -0.16 -18.40 -7.25
C ASN A 50 -1.14 -19.57 -7.19
N TYR A 51 -1.56 -19.98 -5.98
CA TYR A 51 -2.57 -21.01 -5.82
C TYR A 51 -3.89 -20.65 -6.54
N ILE A 52 -4.38 -19.42 -6.36
CA ILE A 52 -5.60 -18.95 -7.03
C ILE A 52 -5.40 -18.98 -8.56
N LEU A 53 -4.29 -18.47 -9.06
CA LEU A 53 -3.98 -18.43 -10.50
C LEU A 53 -3.84 -19.83 -11.09
N GLU A 54 -3.27 -20.79 -10.35
CA GLU A 54 -3.17 -22.19 -10.77
C GLU A 54 -4.54 -22.86 -10.87
N GLN A 55 -5.44 -22.60 -9.91
CA GLN A 55 -6.82 -23.12 -9.96
C GLN A 55 -7.63 -22.53 -11.13
N LEU A 56 -7.24 -21.36 -11.62
CA LEU A 56 -7.88 -20.70 -12.75
C LEU A 56 -7.29 -21.10 -14.12
N LYS A 57 -6.10 -21.73 -14.14
CA LYS A 57 -5.49 -22.24 -15.36
C LYS A 57 -6.20 -23.51 -15.81
N VAL A 58 -6.46 -23.60 -17.10
CA VAL A 58 -7.11 -24.73 -17.74
C VAL A 58 -6.12 -25.50 -18.59
N GLU A 59 -6.54 -26.73 -18.96
CA GLU A 59 -5.79 -27.71 -19.75
C GLU A 59 -5.21 -27.19 -21.08
N ASN A 60 -5.59 -26.02 -21.60
CA ASN A 60 -5.11 -25.45 -22.86
C ASN A 60 -4.63 -24.00 -22.76
N GLY A 61 -4.23 -23.53 -21.56
CA GLY A 61 -3.68 -22.18 -21.39
C GLY A 61 -4.71 -21.04 -21.30
N GLU A 62 -6.00 -21.35 -21.45
CA GLU A 62 -7.07 -20.39 -21.22
C GLU A 62 -7.56 -20.44 -19.76
N LEU A 63 -7.91 -19.29 -19.19
CA LEU A 63 -8.51 -19.22 -17.84
C LEU A 63 -9.93 -19.77 -17.87
N LYS A 64 -10.18 -20.94 -17.23
CA LYS A 64 -11.55 -21.52 -17.09
C LYS A 64 -12.33 -20.73 -16.05
N LEU A 65 -12.72 -19.58 -16.37
CA LEU A 65 -13.53 -18.77 -15.47
C LEU A 65 -15.01 -19.22 -15.49
N GLN A 66 -15.43 -20.11 -16.41
CA GLN A 66 -16.82 -20.59 -16.53
C GLN A 66 -17.87 -19.50 -16.25
N GLY A 67 -17.66 -18.30 -16.77
CA GLY A 67 -18.46 -17.11 -16.44
C GLY A 67 -18.18 -16.47 -15.08
N LYS A 68 -17.13 -16.90 -14.37
CA LYS A 68 -16.68 -16.31 -13.09
C LYS A 68 -15.58 -15.28 -13.34
N GLN A 69 -15.57 -14.23 -12.52
CA GLN A 69 -14.52 -13.21 -12.55
C GLN A 69 -13.73 -13.25 -11.24
N VAL A 70 -12.41 -13.20 -11.34
CA VAL A 70 -11.52 -13.23 -10.18
C VAL A 70 -10.57 -12.04 -10.21
N TYR A 71 -10.57 -11.28 -9.14
CA TYR A 71 -9.74 -10.09 -8.97
C TYR A 71 -8.80 -10.28 -7.79
N ILE A 72 -7.51 -10.13 -8.03
CA ILE A 72 -6.49 -10.11 -6.99
C ILE A 72 -6.12 -8.64 -6.77
N LEU A 73 -6.61 -8.06 -5.68
CA LEU A 73 -6.27 -6.70 -5.29
C LEU A 73 -5.00 -6.68 -4.44
N ARG A 74 -4.03 -5.89 -4.84
CA ARG A 74 -2.80 -5.62 -4.09
C ARG A 74 -2.82 -4.18 -3.55
N PRO A 75 -3.50 -3.92 -2.42
CA PRO A 75 -3.51 -2.59 -1.84
C PRO A 75 -2.14 -2.22 -1.24
N CYS A 76 -1.84 -0.91 -1.28
CA CYS A 76 -0.83 -0.28 -0.46
C CYS A 76 -1.23 -0.30 1.02
N MET A 77 -0.51 0.41 1.87
CA MET A 77 -0.90 0.56 3.27
C MET A 77 -2.28 1.20 3.34
N ILE A 78 -3.27 0.42 3.79
CA ILE A 78 -4.64 0.89 3.92
C ILE A 78 -4.73 1.78 5.16
N HIS A 79 -5.45 2.90 5.03
CA HIS A 79 -5.75 3.81 6.13
C HIS A 79 -7.20 4.29 6.08
N GLY A 80 -7.71 4.72 7.22
CA GLY A 80 -9.09 5.18 7.38
C GLY A 80 -9.51 5.13 8.85
N PRO A 81 -10.76 5.45 9.16
CA PRO A 81 -11.28 5.46 10.54
C PRO A 81 -11.02 4.13 11.25
N GLY A 82 -10.46 4.20 12.45
CA GLY A 82 -10.13 3.02 13.26
C GLY A 82 -8.88 2.26 12.81
N ASN A 83 -8.03 2.85 11.98
CA ASN A 83 -6.77 2.26 11.54
C ASN A 83 -5.91 1.81 12.74
N LYS A 84 -5.37 0.59 12.66
CA LYS A 84 -4.44 0.02 13.66
C LYS A 84 -3.01 -0.15 13.10
N GLY A 85 -2.72 0.44 11.93
CA GLY A 85 -1.45 0.28 11.21
C GLY A 85 -0.32 1.20 11.68
N ASN A 86 0.76 1.21 10.90
CA ASN A 86 1.98 1.98 11.20
C ASN A 86 1.78 3.51 11.26
N LEU A 87 0.70 4.05 10.66
CA LEU A 87 0.36 5.46 10.78
C LEU A 87 0.05 5.87 12.23
N ASN A 88 -0.45 4.95 13.06
CA ASN A 88 -0.71 5.23 14.48
C ASN A 88 0.57 5.54 15.25
N LEU A 89 1.70 4.97 14.85
CA LEU A 89 2.99 5.29 15.48
C LEU A 89 3.35 6.76 15.17
N LEU A 90 3.20 7.17 13.91
CA LEU A 90 3.44 8.53 13.48
C LEU A 90 2.46 9.51 14.16
N TYR A 91 1.18 9.15 14.19
CA TYR A 91 0.15 9.89 14.91
C TYR A 91 0.49 10.08 16.39
N SER A 92 1.02 9.03 17.06
CA SER A 92 1.43 9.11 18.46
C SER A 92 2.58 10.08 18.68
N VAL A 93 3.55 10.16 17.75
CA VAL A 93 4.65 11.13 17.78
C VAL A 93 4.09 12.55 17.67
N VAL A 94 3.21 12.79 16.70
CA VAL A 94 2.56 14.11 16.50
C VAL A 94 1.68 14.49 17.69
N LYS A 95 0.90 13.56 18.21
CA LYS A 95 0.02 13.80 19.39
C LYS A 95 0.82 14.23 20.60
N LYS A 96 1.99 13.62 20.84
CA LYS A 96 2.90 13.97 21.94
C LYS A 96 3.70 15.26 21.69
N GLY A 97 3.57 15.88 20.52
CA GLY A 97 4.33 17.09 20.14
C GLY A 97 5.83 16.85 20.01
N LEU A 98 6.25 15.58 19.77
CA LEU A 98 7.66 15.25 19.62
C LEU A 98 8.15 15.75 18.26
N PRO A 99 9.37 16.34 18.18
CA PRO A 99 9.92 16.77 16.91
C PRO A 99 10.27 15.58 16.02
N TRP A 100 10.03 15.74 14.72
CA TRP A 100 10.40 14.76 13.72
C TRP A 100 11.80 15.03 13.17
N PRO A 101 12.81 14.18 13.43
CA PRO A 101 14.19 14.49 13.10
C PRO A 101 14.60 14.19 11.64
N LEU A 102 13.71 13.53 10.87
CA LEU A 102 14.02 13.05 9.53
C LEU A 102 13.55 14.00 8.40
N GLY A 103 13.46 15.30 8.69
CA GLY A 103 12.96 16.31 7.74
C GLY A 103 13.76 16.45 6.45
N ASP A 104 15.04 16.08 6.44
CA ASP A 104 15.88 16.07 5.23
C ASP A 104 15.62 14.88 4.29
N PHE A 105 14.86 13.89 4.74
CA PHE A 105 14.52 12.73 3.92
C PHE A 105 13.22 13.02 3.16
N GLU A 106 13.35 13.21 1.85
CA GLU A 106 12.22 13.36 0.94
C GLU A 106 11.88 12.00 0.34
N ASN A 107 11.06 11.24 1.05
CA ASN A 107 10.51 9.99 0.54
C ASN A 107 9.13 10.21 -0.08
N ARG A 108 8.73 9.29 -0.95
CA ARG A 108 7.39 9.24 -1.54
C ARG A 108 6.82 7.85 -1.35
N ARG A 109 5.62 7.78 -0.78
CA ARG A 109 4.93 6.50 -0.52
C ARG A 109 3.48 6.58 -0.94
N SER A 110 3.03 5.53 -1.61
CA SER A 110 1.62 5.36 -1.92
C SER A 110 0.88 4.72 -0.75
N PHE A 111 -0.33 5.19 -0.54
CA PHE A 111 -1.28 4.72 0.45
C PHE A 111 -2.57 4.31 -0.25
N THR A 112 -3.49 3.70 0.49
CA THR A 112 -4.82 3.34 0.01
C THR A 112 -5.82 3.78 1.06
N SER A 113 -6.63 4.79 0.75
CA SER A 113 -7.74 5.17 1.63
C SER A 113 -8.85 4.11 1.58
N VAL A 114 -9.51 3.90 2.71
CA VAL A 114 -10.66 2.97 2.78
C VAL A 114 -11.76 3.41 1.82
N ASP A 115 -12.00 4.70 1.66
CA ASP A 115 -13.02 5.23 0.75
C ASP A 115 -12.75 4.83 -0.70
N ASN A 116 -11.51 5.03 -1.18
CA ASN A 116 -11.11 4.63 -2.53
C ASN A 116 -11.12 3.11 -2.68
N LEU A 117 -10.72 2.37 -1.65
CA LEU A 117 -10.78 0.92 -1.66
C LEU A 117 -12.23 0.41 -1.82
N CYS A 118 -13.17 0.95 -1.05
CA CYS A 118 -14.59 0.61 -1.15
C CYS A 118 -15.15 0.98 -2.54
N TYR A 119 -14.78 2.15 -3.07
CA TYR A 119 -15.17 2.55 -4.41
C TYR A 119 -14.70 1.55 -5.49
N VAL A 120 -13.44 1.14 -5.43
CA VAL A 120 -12.88 0.15 -6.35
C VAL A 120 -13.57 -1.20 -6.21
N VAL A 121 -13.79 -1.67 -4.99
CA VAL A 121 -14.49 -2.95 -4.73
C VAL A 121 -15.90 -2.92 -5.32
N ASN A 122 -16.66 -1.84 -5.10
CA ASN A 122 -17.98 -1.67 -5.70
C ASN A 122 -17.92 -1.67 -7.23
N GLY A 123 -16.95 -0.94 -7.81
CA GLY A 123 -16.74 -0.94 -9.25
C GLY A 123 -16.44 -2.32 -9.84
N LEU A 124 -15.65 -3.14 -9.14
CA LEU A 124 -15.37 -4.53 -9.54
C LEU A 124 -16.60 -5.45 -9.43
N ILE A 125 -17.54 -5.13 -8.52
CA ILE A 125 -18.78 -5.88 -8.36
C ILE A 125 -19.81 -5.47 -9.42
N GLU A 126 -19.88 -4.20 -9.78
CA GLU A 126 -20.94 -3.65 -10.63
C GLU A 126 -20.58 -3.63 -12.13
N LYS A 127 -19.30 -3.38 -12.46
CA LYS A 127 -18.85 -3.22 -13.84
C LYS A 127 -18.26 -4.52 -14.40
N GLU A 128 -18.27 -4.65 -15.72
CA GLU A 128 -17.54 -5.71 -16.42
C GLU A 128 -16.05 -5.34 -16.52
N VAL A 129 -15.28 -5.84 -15.57
CA VAL A 129 -13.84 -5.65 -15.48
C VAL A 129 -13.14 -6.99 -15.79
N PRO A 130 -12.07 -7.01 -16.60
CA PRO A 130 -11.30 -8.23 -16.84
C PRO A 130 -10.72 -8.81 -15.55
N SER A 131 -10.77 -10.14 -15.42
CA SER A 131 -10.09 -10.84 -14.31
C SER A 131 -8.59 -10.57 -14.32
N GLY A 132 -7.98 -10.47 -13.15
CA GLY A 132 -6.54 -10.24 -13.08
C GLY A 132 -6.05 -9.66 -11.77
N ILE A 133 -4.77 -9.30 -11.76
CA ILE A 133 -4.10 -8.66 -10.65
C ILE A 133 -4.16 -7.15 -10.85
N TYR A 134 -4.52 -6.43 -9.80
CA TYR A 134 -4.64 -4.98 -9.77
C TYR A 134 -3.95 -4.40 -8.53
N HIS A 135 -3.04 -3.48 -8.74
CA HIS A 135 -2.51 -2.65 -7.66
C HIS A 135 -3.54 -1.60 -7.25
N MET A 136 -3.61 -1.32 -5.95
CA MET A 136 -4.52 -0.33 -5.40
C MET A 136 -3.75 0.70 -4.57
N ALA A 137 -3.82 1.96 -5.02
CA ALA A 137 -3.25 3.12 -4.36
C ALA A 137 -4.13 4.35 -4.61
N ASP A 138 -4.05 5.32 -3.72
CA ASP A 138 -4.53 6.68 -3.98
C ASP A 138 -3.67 7.33 -5.09
N ASP A 139 -4.17 8.39 -5.73
CA ASP A 139 -3.48 8.99 -6.87
C ASP A 139 -2.16 9.68 -6.48
N GLU A 140 -2.09 10.23 -5.27
CA GLU A 140 -0.94 10.95 -4.79
C GLU A 140 -0.09 10.09 -3.84
N ALA A 141 1.21 10.06 -4.09
CA ALA A 141 2.17 9.55 -3.12
C ALA A 141 2.57 10.66 -2.14
N LEU A 142 2.48 10.40 -0.85
CA LEU A 142 2.81 11.36 0.21
C LEU A 142 4.17 11.06 0.83
N SER A 143 4.90 12.12 1.21
CA SER A 143 6.10 12.01 2.03
C SER A 143 5.74 11.89 3.51
N THR A 144 6.66 11.37 4.32
CA THR A 144 6.47 11.35 5.77
C THR A 144 6.35 12.76 6.35
N ASN A 145 7.03 13.72 5.75
CA ASN A 145 6.93 15.13 6.17
C ASN A 145 5.56 15.73 5.86
N GLU A 146 4.93 15.39 4.73
CA GLU A 146 3.57 15.79 4.39
C GLU A 146 2.57 15.16 5.36
N LEU A 147 2.68 13.85 5.63
CA LEU A 147 1.84 13.17 6.61
C LEU A 147 1.86 13.86 7.99
N ILE A 148 3.05 14.24 8.47
CA ILE A 148 3.20 14.93 9.75
C ILE A 148 2.55 16.32 9.72
N ARG A 149 2.70 17.07 8.62
CA ARG A 149 2.08 18.39 8.50
C ARG A 149 0.57 18.28 8.54
N GLU A 150 -0.01 17.38 7.74
CA GLU A 150 -1.46 17.15 7.71
C GLU A 150 -2.00 16.71 9.08
N MET A 151 -1.34 15.75 9.74
CA MET A 151 -1.73 15.32 11.09
C MET A 151 -1.65 16.45 12.12
N CYS A 152 -0.63 17.31 12.02
CA CYS A 152 -0.51 18.47 12.92
C CYS A 152 -1.59 19.50 12.65
N GLU A 153 -1.91 19.78 11.39
CA GLU A 153 -2.94 20.72 10.96
C GLU A 153 -4.30 20.29 11.50
N GLU A 154 -4.69 19.03 11.31
CA GLU A 154 -5.94 18.48 11.85
C GLU A 154 -6.04 18.54 13.38
N MET A 155 -4.90 18.47 14.08
CA MET A 155 -4.86 18.61 15.53
C MET A 155 -4.76 20.06 16.01
N GLY A 156 -4.75 21.06 15.11
CA GLY A 156 -4.50 22.46 15.46
C GLY A 156 -3.11 22.69 16.06
N LYS A 157 -2.11 21.89 15.68
CA LYS A 157 -0.74 21.94 16.20
C LYS A 157 0.23 22.41 15.13
N LYS A 158 1.35 22.99 15.57
CA LYS A 158 2.46 23.33 14.67
C LYS A 158 3.35 22.11 14.45
N ALA A 159 3.67 21.78 13.19
CA ALA A 159 4.59 20.71 12.85
C ALA A 159 6.04 21.08 13.22
N HIS A 160 6.68 20.30 14.06
CA HIS A 160 8.08 20.44 14.44
C HIS A 160 8.93 19.44 13.64
N ILE A 161 9.29 19.81 12.40
CA ILE A 161 10.12 18.98 11.50
C ILE A 161 11.54 19.52 11.50
N TRP A 162 12.45 18.74 12.07
CA TRP A 162 13.88 19.08 12.12
C TRP A 162 14.61 18.47 10.93
N ARG A 163 15.42 19.28 10.26
CA ARG A 163 16.29 18.86 9.17
C ARG A 163 17.65 18.46 9.72
N MET A 164 17.75 17.23 10.19
CA MET A 164 19.04 16.69 10.63
C MET A 164 19.79 16.08 9.45
N ASN A 165 21.11 16.28 9.41
CA ASN A 165 21.96 15.75 8.36
C ASN A 165 21.79 14.24 8.19
N LYS A 166 21.59 13.79 6.93
CA LYS A 166 21.34 12.38 6.59
C LYS A 166 22.48 11.45 7.04
N GLY A 167 23.74 11.92 6.97
CA GLY A 167 24.91 11.16 7.43
C GLY A 167 24.86 10.91 8.93
N LEU A 168 24.65 11.98 9.73
CA LEU A 168 24.52 11.88 11.18
C LEU A 168 23.38 10.93 11.58
N MET A 169 22.22 11.00 10.92
CA MET A 169 21.09 10.09 11.19
C MET A 169 21.41 8.63 10.88
N LYS A 170 22.18 8.35 9.82
CA LYS A 170 22.65 6.99 9.52
C LYS A 170 23.63 6.48 10.56
N GLU A 171 24.55 7.31 11.04
CA GLU A 171 25.47 6.94 12.10
C GLU A 171 24.73 6.65 13.42
N CYS A 172 23.80 7.53 13.81
CA CYS A 172 22.94 7.30 14.98
C CYS A 172 22.13 5.99 14.86
N ALA A 173 21.57 5.73 13.68
CA ALA A 173 20.85 4.48 13.43
C ALA A 173 21.78 3.26 13.42
N GLY A 174 23.02 3.41 12.96
CA GLY A 174 24.07 2.38 13.06
C GLY A 174 24.38 2.02 14.51
N LEU A 175 24.62 3.00 15.35
CA LEU A 175 24.77 2.82 16.79
C LEU A 175 23.51 2.21 17.42
N GLY A 176 22.32 2.66 16.98
CA GLY A 176 21.04 2.10 17.43
C GLY A 176 20.89 0.62 17.07
N THR A 177 21.41 0.19 15.92
CA THR A 177 21.44 -1.24 15.55
C THR A 177 22.32 -2.04 16.49
N LEU A 178 23.51 -1.53 16.82
CA LEU A 178 24.45 -2.16 17.74
C LEU A 178 23.89 -2.28 19.16
N LEU A 179 23.23 -1.23 19.63
CA LEU A 179 22.66 -1.14 20.99
C LEU A 179 21.22 -1.64 21.09
N ARG A 180 20.65 -2.18 20.02
CA ARG A 180 19.24 -2.64 19.91
C ARG A 180 18.20 -1.57 20.27
N LEU A 181 18.49 -0.32 19.94
CA LEU A 181 17.61 0.81 20.21
C LEU A 181 16.41 0.85 19.23
N PRO A 182 15.34 1.58 19.57
CA PRO A 182 14.16 1.73 18.70
C PRO A 182 14.46 2.30 17.31
N LEU A 183 15.43 3.22 17.19
CA LEU A 183 15.92 3.72 15.91
C LEU A 183 17.13 2.90 15.47
N ASN A 184 16.98 2.11 14.44
CA ASN A 184 18.03 1.32 13.81
C ASN A 184 18.05 1.51 12.29
N LEU A 185 19.08 0.99 11.61
CA LEU A 185 19.25 1.16 10.16
C LEU A 185 18.07 0.61 9.34
N GLU A 186 17.51 -0.52 9.75
CA GLU A 186 16.36 -1.11 9.05
C GLU A 186 15.13 -0.21 9.15
N ARG A 187 14.82 0.29 10.34
CA ARG A 187 13.70 1.21 10.56
C ARG A 187 13.92 2.55 9.86
N LEU A 188 15.15 3.09 9.92
CA LEU A 188 15.50 4.31 9.20
C LEU A 188 15.25 4.12 7.69
N LYS A 189 15.73 3.02 7.12
CA LYS A 189 15.48 2.69 5.70
C LYS A 189 13.99 2.64 5.40
N LYS A 190 13.20 1.89 6.18
CA LYS A 190 11.75 1.78 6.01
C LYS A 190 11.02 3.13 6.10
N LEU A 191 11.51 4.05 6.92
CA LEU A 191 10.92 5.38 7.08
C LEU A 191 11.29 6.37 5.98
N THR A 192 12.39 6.13 5.27
CA THR A 192 12.99 7.07 4.32
C THR A 192 13.03 6.58 2.88
N GLU A 193 12.64 5.33 2.62
CA GLU A 193 12.60 4.77 1.26
C GLU A 193 11.37 5.23 0.48
N ASN A 194 11.54 5.33 -0.84
CA ASN A 194 10.43 5.51 -1.76
C ASN A 194 9.68 4.19 -1.97
N TYR A 195 8.36 4.27 -2.00
CA TYR A 195 7.51 3.16 -2.33
C TYR A 195 6.26 3.64 -3.07
N VAL A 196 6.45 4.01 -4.33
CA VAL A 196 5.37 4.53 -5.19
C VAL A 196 4.80 3.40 -6.02
N VAL A 197 3.49 3.28 -6.04
CA VAL A 197 2.74 2.22 -6.72
C VAL A 197 1.80 2.83 -7.75
N SER A 198 1.76 2.25 -8.92
CA SER A 198 0.84 2.65 -9.98
C SER A 198 -0.56 2.08 -9.73
N ASN A 199 -1.58 2.92 -9.87
CA ASN A 199 -2.99 2.54 -9.86
C ASN A 199 -3.62 2.66 -11.27
N GLU A 200 -2.81 2.87 -12.30
CA GLU A 200 -3.27 3.14 -13.65
C GLU A 200 -4.05 1.98 -14.27
N LYS A 201 -3.67 0.74 -13.94
CA LYS A 201 -4.37 -0.45 -14.46
C LYS A 201 -5.79 -0.55 -13.93
N ILE A 202 -5.99 -0.35 -12.63
CA ILE A 202 -7.33 -0.40 -12.05
C ILE A 202 -8.18 0.78 -12.47
N LYS A 203 -7.61 1.99 -12.59
CA LYS A 203 -8.34 3.16 -13.12
C LYS A 203 -8.83 2.93 -14.55
N ARG A 204 -7.96 2.46 -15.43
CA ARG A 204 -8.35 2.11 -16.81
C ARG A 204 -9.43 1.04 -16.85
N ALA A 205 -9.32 0.01 -16.04
CA ALA A 205 -10.29 -1.09 -15.97
C ALA A 205 -11.68 -0.61 -15.49
N LEU A 206 -11.72 0.37 -14.60
CA LEU A 206 -12.96 0.99 -14.11
C LEU A 206 -13.47 2.15 -14.99
N GLY A 207 -12.68 2.61 -15.96
CA GLY A 207 -13.03 3.75 -16.83
C GLY A 207 -13.06 5.09 -16.06
N ILE A 208 -12.12 5.27 -15.13
CA ILE A 208 -11.98 6.51 -14.35
C ILE A 208 -10.60 7.15 -14.55
N GLU A 209 -10.54 8.47 -14.49
CA GLU A 209 -9.29 9.22 -14.57
C GLU A 209 -8.64 9.43 -13.22
N ARG A 210 -9.46 9.60 -12.18
CA ARG A 210 -9.00 9.88 -10.81
C ARG A 210 -9.78 9.06 -9.78
N MET A 211 -9.13 8.79 -8.66
CA MET A 211 -9.79 8.23 -7.49
C MET A 211 -10.74 9.29 -6.86
N PRO A 212 -11.89 8.87 -6.28
CA PRO A 212 -12.88 9.79 -5.72
C PRO A 212 -12.37 10.67 -4.58
N VAL A 213 -11.38 10.18 -3.84
CA VAL A 213 -10.83 10.85 -2.65
C VAL A 213 -9.33 11.02 -2.86
N THR A 214 -8.80 12.22 -2.61
CA THR A 214 -7.36 12.47 -2.60
C THR A 214 -6.69 11.79 -1.40
N ALA A 215 -5.38 11.54 -1.51
CA ALA A 215 -4.63 10.92 -0.42
C ALA A 215 -4.68 11.76 0.88
N VAL A 216 -4.71 13.10 0.76
CA VAL A 216 -4.83 14.01 1.90
C VAL A 216 -6.22 13.93 2.53
N GLU A 217 -7.28 13.98 1.72
CA GLU A 217 -8.66 13.86 2.23
C GLU A 217 -8.88 12.51 2.94
N GLY A 218 -8.36 11.41 2.37
CA GLY A 218 -8.39 10.10 3.01
C GLY A 218 -7.62 10.07 4.34
N LEU A 219 -6.46 10.74 4.39
CA LEU A 219 -5.66 10.84 5.62
C LEU A 219 -6.39 11.60 6.73
N ARG A 220 -7.06 12.71 6.42
CA ARG A 220 -7.80 13.53 7.38
C ARG A 220 -8.96 12.79 8.06
N LYS A 221 -9.47 11.75 7.40
CA LYS A 221 -10.52 10.87 7.97
C LYS A 221 -9.95 9.74 8.85
N THR A 222 -8.62 9.59 8.96
CA THR A 222 -7.96 8.52 9.69
C THR A 222 -7.69 8.90 11.14
#